data_21091ebe24ed0d3072711ea61135f7f7
#
_entry.id   21091ebe24ed0d3072711ea61135f7f7
#
_cell.length_a   1.000
_cell.length_b   1.000
_cell.length_c   1.000
_cell.angle_alpha   90.00
_cell.angle_beta   90.00
_cell.angle_gamma   90.00
#
_symmetry.space_group_name_H-M   'P 1'
#
loop_
_entity.id
_entity.type
_entity.pdbx_description
1 polymer ?
#
loop_
_entity_poly.entity_id
_entity_poly.type
_entity_poly.pdbx_seq_one_letter_code
_entity_poly.pdbx_strand_id
1 'polypeptide(L)'
;RHELPAAHPFLELLSIYHLKLLLYQSYFFLSATAQLNSDYDTIIVGTSVTTTSQVINHYNNRKLSDYKFIVFAFGASDDDIRSIVTVPRTIFEKIGKSYNFVAHGSDDSTISIVSFTYASDTSMAVKLSADHGVKYIRVFGLK
;
A
#
# COMPACT_ATOMS: atom_id res chain seq x y z
N ARG A 1 18.95 24.36 62.89
CA ARG A 1 19.20 24.14 61.45
C ARG A 1 18.06 23.36 60.88
N HIS A 2 17.33 23.98 60.00
CA HIS A 2 16.27 23.29 59.28
C HIS A 2 16.85 22.80 57.97
N GLU A 3 17.16 21.55 57.90
CA GLU A 3 17.34 20.90 56.61
C GLU A 3 15.98 20.75 55.98
N LEU A 4 15.81 21.25 54.78
CA LEU A 4 14.63 21.02 53.99
C LEU A 4 14.48 19.52 53.76
N PRO A 5 13.33 18.91 54.04
CA PRO A 5 13.13 17.50 53.78
C PRO A 5 13.34 17.27 52.27
N ALA A 6 14.11 16.27 51.97
CA ALA A 6 14.37 15.88 50.58
C ALA A 6 13.09 15.35 49.92
N ALA A 7 12.18 16.28 49.56
CA ALA A 7 11.06 15.96 48.67
C ALA A 7 11.54 15.61 47.27
N HIS A 8 12.78 15.95 46.96
CA HIS A 8 13.42 15.75 45.67
C HIS A 8 13.55 14.29 45.20
N PRO A 9 13.89 13.29 46.07
CA PRO A 9 13.97 11.90 45.60
C PRO A 9 12.68 11.35 45.04
N PHE A 10 11.55 11.75 45.56
CA PHE A 10 10.24 11.32 45.07
C PHE A 10 9.91 11.97 43.74
N LEU A 11 10.18 13.28 43.56
CA LEU A 11 9.97 14.00 42.31
C LEU A 11 10.93 13.52 41.21
N GLU A 12 12.18 13.23 41.55
CA GLU A 12 13.14 12.64 40.64
C GLU A 12 12.71 11.27 40.21
N LEU A 13 12.24 10.41 41.08
CA LEU A 13 11.71 9.08 40.77
C LEU A 13 10.50 9.17 39.84
N LEU A 14 9.58 10.09 40.10
CA LEU A 14 8.39 10.34 39.28
C LEU A 14 8.79 10.82 37.91
N SER A 15 9.79 11.72 37.77
CA SER A 15 10.32 12.21 36.53
C SER A 15 10.98 11.09 35.71
N ILE A 16 11.76 10.23 36.33
CA ILE A 16 12.39 9.07 35.69
C ILE A 16 11.32 8.09 35.18
N TYR A 17 10.31 7.83 36.00
CA TYR A 17 9.20 6.95 35.62
C TYR A 17 8.43 7.51 34.42
N HIS A 18 8.15 8.80 34.44
CA HIS A 18 7.49 9.50 33.35
C HIS A 18 8.32 9.46 32.05
N LEU A 19 9.62 9.69 32.17
CA LEU A 19 10.54 9.59 31.03
C LEU A 19 10.59 8.16 30.45
N LYS A 20 10.64 7.14 31.31
CA LYS A 20 10.59 5.73 30.88
C LYS A 20 9.28 5.43 30.14
N LEU A 21 8.17 5.94 30.60
CA LEU A 21 6.88 5.77 29.96
C LEU A 21 6.85 6.41 28.58
N LEU A 22 7.38 7.63 28.44
CA LEU A 22 7.49 8.32 27.14
C LEU A 22 8.38 7.57 26.17
N LEU A 23 9.52 7.05 26.63
CA LEU A 23 10.44 6.25 25.82
C LEU A 23 9.77 4.94 25.36
N TYR A 24 9.03 4.29 26.24
CA TYR A 24 8.29 3.07 25.93
C TYR A 24 7.19 3.33 24.87
N GLN A 25 6.44 4.41 25.00
CA GLN A 25 5.42 4.81 24.03
C GLN A 25 6.03 5.14 22.67
N SER A 26 7.17 5.84 22.65
CA SER A 26 7.90 6.15 21.41
C SER A 26 8.43 4.89 20.74
N TYR A 27 8.98 3.96 21.50
CA TYR A 27 9.44 2.66 21.00
C TYR A 27 8.29 1.85 20.41
N PHE A 28 7.17 1.77 21.12
CA PHE A 28 5.97 1.08 20.65
C PHE A 28 5.45 1.68 19.33
N PHE A 29 5.39 3.00 19.23
CA PHE A 29 4.98 3.71 18.01
C PHE A 29 5.92 3.42 16.85
N LEU A 30 7.24 3.50 17.06
CA LEU A 30 8.24 3.19 16.04
C LEU A 30 8.17 1.73 15.60
N SER A 31 7.96 0.80 16.53
CA SER A 31 7.80 -0.62 16.22
C SER A 31 6.53 -0.89 15.41
N ALA A 32 5.41 -0.26 15.75
CA ALA A 32 4.16 -0.36 15.00
C ALA A 32 4.30 0.21 13.60
N THR A 33 4.98 1.36 13.43
CA THR A 33 5.26 1.98 12.13
C THR A 33 6.17 1.09 11.28
N ALA A 34 7.23 0.52 11.86
CA ALA A 34 8.12 -0.40 11.17
C ALA A 34 7.37 -1.66 10.72
N GLN A 35 6.47 -2.20 11.52
CA GLN A 35 5.63 -3.34 11.18
C GLN A 35 4.71 -3.02 10.00
N LEU A 36 4.00 -1.89 10.02
CA LEU A 36 3.17 -1.43 8.91
C LEU A 36 3.98 -1.30 7.63
N ASN A 37 5.18 -0.71 7.68
CA ASN A 37 6.06 -0.56 6.53
C ASN A 37 6.61 -1.90 6.01
N SER A 38 6.65 -2.94 6.84
CA SER A 38 7.10 -4.28 6.46
C SER A 38 5.98 -5.16 5.90
N ASP A 39 4.72 -4.83 6.16
CA ASP A 39 3.56 -5.65 5.80
C ASP A 39 3.10 -5.47 4.36
N TYR A 40 3.51 -4.38 3.71
CA TYR A 40 3.20 -4.15 2.31
C TYR A 40 4.37 -3.54 1.55
N ASP A 41 4.38 -3.77 0.25
CA ASP A 41 5.33 -3.20 -0.69
C ASP A 41 4.59 -2.62 -1.90
N THR A 42 5.13 -1.55 -2.48
CA THR A 42 4.69 -1.09 -3.79
C THR A 42 5.18 -2.05 -4.87
N ILE A 43 4.26 -2.59 -5.66
CA ILE A 43 4.57 -3.45 -6.82
C ILE A 43 4.62 -2.63 -8.10
N ILE A 44 3.60 -1.80 -8.34
CA ILE A 44 3.59 -0.83 -9.42
C ILE A 44 3.46 0.56 -8.82
N VAL A 45 4.48 1.37 -9.02
CA VAL A 45 4.43 2.80 -8.72
C VAL A 45 3.39 3.44 -9.64
N GLY A 46 2.70 4.46 -9.15
CA GLY A 46 1.67 5.14 -9.90
C GLY A 46 2.02 5.36 -11.37
N THR A 47 1.24 4.77 -12.25
CA THR A 47 1.53 4.70 -13.68
C THR A 47 0.28 5.03 -14.47
N SER A 48 0.45 5.81 -15.55
CA SER A 48 -0.62 6.07 -16.49
C SER A 48 -0.88 4.83 -17.35
N VAL A 49 -2.15 4.53 -17.56
CA VAL A 49 -2.62 3.41 -18.39
C VAL A 49 -3.57 3.90 -19.47
N THR A 50 -3.59 3.19 -20.57
CA THR A 50 -4.40 3.51 -21.73
C THR A 50 -5.19 2.30 -22.22
N THR A 51 -5.95 2.46 -23.31
CA THR A 51 -6.64 1.35 -23.97
C THR A 51 -5.69 0.44 -24.75
N THR A 52 -4.43 0.84 -24.92
CA THR A 52 -3.38 -0.01 -25.50
C THR A 52 -2.73 -0.82 -24.39
N SER A 53 -2.60 -2.13 -24.59
CA SER A 53 -1.92 -3.01 -23.63
C SER A 53 -0.44 -2.62 -23.51
N GLN A 54 0.02 -2.47 -22.29
CA GLN A 54 1.42 -2.20 -21.98
C GLN A 54 1.93 -3.14 -20.87
N VAL A 55 3.14 -3.62 -21.01
CA VAL A 55 3.80 -4.42 -19.98
C VAL A 55 4.49 -3.47 -19.01
N ILE A 56 4.19 -3.63 -17.71
CA ILE A 56 4.77 -2.85 -16.64
C ILE A 56 5.61 -3.79 -15.78
N ASN A 57 6.90 -3.50 -15.68
CA ASN A 57 7.79 -4.21 -14.75
C ASN A 57 7.51 -3.78 -13.33
N HIS A 58 7.54 -4.74 -12.43
CA HIS A 58 7.34 -4.47 -11.00
C HIS A 58 8.52 -3.66 -10.44
N TYR A 59 8.20 -2.72 -9.58
CA TYR A 59 9.20 -1.91 -8.90
C TYR A 59 10.21 -2.80 -8.15
N ASN A 60 11.50 -2.54 -8.37
CA ASN A 60 12.61 -3.33 -7.81
C ASN A 60 12.50 -4.83 -8.11
N ASN A 61 11.93 -5.21 -9.26
CA ASN A 61 11.73 -6.62 -9.64
C ASN A 61 11.00 -7.46 -8.59
N ARG A 62 10.08 -6.86 -7.84
CA ARG A 62 9.29 -7.55 -6.81
C ARG A 62 8.45 -8.65 -7.42
N LYS A 63 8.46 -9.80 -6.77
CA LYS A 63 7.76 -11.00 -7.22
C LYS A 63 6.36 -11.03 -6.63
N LEU A 64 5.34 -11.28 -7.44
CA LEU A 64 3.98 -11.49 -6.93
C LEU A 64 3.91 -12.66 -5.94
N SER A 65 4.74 -13.69 -6.13
CA SER A 65 4.82 -14.85 -5.25
C SER A 65 5.24 -14.56 -3.81
N ASP A 66 5.82 -13.38 -3.55
CA ASP A 66 6.22 -12.96 -2.20
C ASP A 66 5.05 -12.44 -1.35
N TYR A 67 3.87 -12.27 -1.94
CA TYR A 67 2.71 -11.66 -1.28
C TYR A 67 1.55 -12.64 -1.11
N LYS A 68 0.72 -12.40 -0.10
CA LYS A 68 -0.53 -13.13 0.14
C LYS A 68 -1.69 -12.50 -0.61
N PHE A 69 -1.72 -11.17 -0.63
CA PHE A 69 -2.76 -10.40 -1.30
C PHE A 69 -2.14 -9.32 -2.18
N ILE A 70 -2.84 -9.00 -3.25
CA ILE A 70 -2.49 -7.90 -4.14
C ILE A 70 -3.62 -6.86 -4.09
N VAL A 71 -3.25 -5.62 -3.90
CA VAL A 71 -4.17 -4.48 -3.85
C VAL A 71 -3.98 -3.65 -5.11
N PHE A 72 -5.06 -3.44 -5.84
CA PHE A 72 -5.11 -2.60 -7.03
C PHE A 72 -5.87 -1.32 -6.70
N ALA A 73 -5.29 -0.18 -7.00
CA ALA A 73 -5.91 1.13 -6.87
C ALA A 73 -5.99 1.79 -8.25
N PHE A 74 -7.17 2.28 -8.59
CA PHE A 74 -7.49 2.89 -9.88
C PHE A 74 -8.05 4.28 -9.69
N GLY A 75 -7.68 5.20 -10.57
CA GLY A 75 -8.20 6.55 -10.52
C GLY A 75 -7.83 7.38 -11.73
N ALA A 76 -8.08 8.68 -11.63
CA ALA A 76 -7.68 9.64 -12.65
C ALA A 76 -6.23 10.10 -12.47
N SER A 77 -5.76 10.14 -11.23
CA SER A 77 -4.41 10.59 -10.85
C SER A 77 -4.03 10.00 -9.49
N ASP A 78 -2.85 10.32 -9.00
CA ASP A 78 -2.38 9.93 -7.66
C ASP A 78 -3.26 10.49 -6.54
N ASP A 79 -3.83 11.68 -6.74
CA ASP A 79 -4.68 12.37 -5.79
C ASP A 79 -6.18 12.04 -5.96
N ASP A 80 -6.54 11.30 -6.99
CA ASP A 80 -7.92 10.96 -7.32
C ASP A 80 -8.06 9.46 -7.56
N ILE A 81 -7.94 8.69 -6.48
CA ILE A 81 -8.17 7.25 -6.46
C ILE A 81 -9.65 7.00 -6.18
N ARG A 82 -10.31 6.25 -7.06
CA ARG A 82 -11.76 6.03 -7.05
C ARG A 82 -12.17 4.59 -6.79
N SER A 83 -11.30 3.65 -7.03
CA SER A 83 -11.58 2.23 -6.83
C SER A 83 -10.37 1.52 -6.26
N ILE A 84 -10.62 0.67 -5.27
CA ILE A 84 -9.60 -0.18 -4.66
C ILE A 84 -10.14 -1.60 -4.60
N VAL A 85 -9.35 -2.55 -5.06
CA VAL A 85 -9.68 -3.98 -5.05
C VAL A 85 -8.54 -4.76 -4.42
N THR A 86 -8.87 -5.63 -3.48
CA THR A 86 -7.92 -6.56 -2.87
C THR A 86 -8.24 -7.98 -3.30
N VAL A 87 -7.27 -8.69 -3.83
CA VAL A 87 -7.44 -10.07 -4.29
C VAL A 87 -6.37 -10.97 -3.70
N PRO A 88 -6.69 -12.26 -3.42
CA PRO A 88 -5.67 -13.23 -3.07
C PRO A 88 -4.66 -13.40 -4.21
N ARG A 89 -3.39 -13.46 -3.87
CA ARG A 89 -2.32 -13.64 -4.87
C ARG A 89 -2.49 -14.92 -5.69
N THR A 90 -3.09 -15.95 -5.12
CA THR A 90 -3.33 -17.23 -5.78
C THR A 90 -4.20 -17.14 -7.04
N ILE A 91 -4.92 -16.02 -7.24
CA ILE A 91 -5.61 -15.74 -8.50
C ILE A 91 -4.62 -15.67 -9.68
N PHE A 92 -3.41 -15.16 -9.45
CA PHE A 92 -2.37 -14.97 -10.48
C PHE A 92 -1.45 -16.20 -10.57
N GLU A 93 -1.98 -17.32 -11.00
CA GLU A 93 -1.21 -18.59 -11.06
C GLU A 93 -0.73 -18.95 -12.47
N LYS A 94 -1.38 -18.41 -13.51
CA LYS A 94 -1.09 -18.77 -14.90
C LYS A 94 -0.62 -17.57 -15.70
N ILE A 95 0.58 -17.65 -16.23
CA ILE A 95 1.11 -16.67 -17.20
C ILE A 95 0.18 -16.60 -18.42
N GLY A 96 -0.09 -15.38 -18.85
CA GLY A 96 -0.96 -15.08 -19.99
C GLY A 96 -2.44 -15.03 -19.66
N LYS A 97 -2.86 -15.37 -18.42
CA LYS A 97 -4.25 -15.23 -18.00
C LYS A 97 -4.55 -13.77 -17.66
N SER A 98 -5.66 -13.27 -18.16
CA SER A 98 -6.16 -11.92 -17.88
C SER A 98 -7.23 -11.92 -16.80
N TYR A 99 -7.20 -10.87 -15.98
CA TYR A 99 -8.14 -10.63 -14.89
C TYR A 99 -8.72 -9.23 -15.08
N ASN A 100 -10.03 -9.11 -15.00
CA ASN A 100 -10.74 -7.87 -15.24
C ASN A 100 -11.31 -7.32 -13.95
N PHE A 101 -11.03 -6.04 -13.68
CA PHE A 101 -11.55 -5.30 -12.55
C PHE A 101 -12.38 -4.12 -13.02
N VAL A 102 -13.47 -3.84 -12.32
CA VAL A 102 -14.29 -2.66 -12.59
C VAL A 102 -13.69 -1.48 -11.83
N ALA A 103 -13.48 -0.38 -12.55
CA ALA A 103 -13.02 0.88 -11.98
C ALA A 103 -14.05 1.99 -12.26
N HIS A 104 -14.34 2.82 -11.27
CA HIS A 104 -15.21 3.98 -11.44
C HIS A 104 -14.55 5.05 -12.32
N GLY A 105 -15.31 5.55 -13.27
CA GLY A 105 -14.89 6.63 -14.15
C GLY A 105 -14.93 8.01 -13.51
N SER A 106 -14.98 9.04 -14.36
CA SER A 106 -14.98 10.44 -13.91
C SER A 106 -16.27 10.89 -13.26
N ASP A 107 -17.35 10.15 -13.45
CA ASP A 107 -18.65 10.35 -12.81
C ASP A 107 -19.20 9.03 -12.30
N ASP A 108 -20.25 9.10 -11.49
CA ASP A 108 -20.86 7.91 -10.85
C ASP A 108 -21.56 6.97 -11.83
N SER A 109 -21.76 7.40 -13.07
CA SER A 109 -22.46 6.63 -14.11
C SER A 109 -21.52 5.91 -15.06
N THR A 110 -20.23 6.24 -15.05
CA THR A 110 -19.24 5.64 -15.94
C THR A 110 -18.34 4.65 -15.23
N ILE A 111 -18.04 3.56 -15.92
CA ILE A 111 -17.10 2.54 -15.46
C ILE A 111 -16.11 2.23 -16.56
N SER A 112 -14.90 1.86 -16.19
CA SER A 112 -13.90 1.23 -17.04
C SER A 112 -13.60 -0.16 -16.53
N ILE A 113 -13.26 -1.06 -17.43
CA ILE A 113 -12.69 -2.35 -17.06
C ILE A 113 -11.17 -2.24 -17.24
N VAL A 114 -10.46 -2.50 -16.14
CA VAL A 114 -9.00 -2.59 -16.14
C VAL A 114 -8.63 -4.06 -16.24
N SER A 115 -7.95 -4.43 -17.30
CA SER A 115 -7.50 -5.80 -17.52
C SER A 115 -6.04 -5.92 -17.15
N PHE A 116 -5.73 -6.85 -16.26
CA PHE A 116 -4.37 -7.23 -15.91
C PHE A 116 -4.08 -8.62 -16.44
N THR A 117 -3.01 -8.75 -17.20
CA THR A 117 -2.52 -10.05 -17.67
C THR A 117 -1.24 -10.38 -16.91
N TYR A 118 -1.23 -11.54 -16.26
CA TYR A 118 -0.04 -12.04 -15.59
C TYR A 118 1.02 -12.40 -16.63
N ALA A 119 1.97 -11.50 -16.85
CA ALA A 119 3.02 -11.69 -17.84
C ALA A 119 4.19 -12.52 -17.29
N SER A 120 4.58 -12.24 -16.05
CA SER A 120 5.59 -13.01 -15.30
C SER A 120 5.44 -12.71 -13.81
N ASP A 121 6.23 -13.34 -12.96
CA ASP A 121 6.24 -13.05 -11.52
C ASP A 121 6.71 -11.61 -11.21
N THR A 122 7.37 -10.96 -12.14
CA THR A 122 7.94 -9.61 -12.00
C THR A 122 7.37 -8.58 -12.97
N SER A 123 6.30 -8.91 -13.71
CA SER A 123 5.66 -7.98 -14.65
C SER A 123 4.19 -8.33 -14.90
N MET A 124 3.39 -7.30 -15.17
CA MET A 124 2.00 -7.40 -15.58
C MET A 124 1.77 -6.60 -16.85
N ALA A 125 0.94 -7.11 -17.77
CA ALA A 125 0.40 -6.30 -18.84
C ALA A 125 -0.93 -5.70 -18.39
N VAL A 126 -1.13 -4.42 -18.67
CA VAL A 126 -2.31 -3.66 -18.26
C VAL A 126 -2.93 -2.94 -19.42
N LYS A 127 -4.25 -2.94 -19.53
CA LYS A 127 -5.01 -2.10 -20.47
C LYS A 127 -6.37 -1.73 -19.92
N LEU A 128 -6.92 -0.62 -20.41
CA LEU A 128 -8.31 -0.22 -20.17
C LEU A 128 -9.22 -0.69 -21.30
N SER A 129 -10.47 -0.99 -21.00
CA SER A 129 -11.50 -1.26 -22.02
C SER A 129 -11.89 0.01 -22.76
N ALA A 130 -11.95 1.14 -22.05
CA ALA A 130 -12.25 2.47 -22.56
C ALA A 130 -11.70 3.52 -21.61
N ASP A 131 -11.40 4.71 -22.15
CA ASP A 131 -11.00 5.87 -21.33
C ASP A 131 -12.25 6.61 -20.86
N HIS A 132 -12.71 6.30 -19.65
CA HIS A 132 -13.80 7.00 -18.94
C HIS A 132 -13.26 7.78 -17.74
N GLY A 133 -12.07 8.35 -17.87
CA GLY A 133 -11.40 9.09 -16.80
C GLY A 133 -10.58 8.23 -15.83
N VAL A 134 -10.50 6.93 -16.06
CA VAL A 134 -9.54 6.05 -15.38
C VAL A 134 -8.25 6.08 -16.21
N LYS A 135 -7.21 6.70 -15.67
CA LYS A 135 -5.93 6.89 -16.36
C LYS A 135 -4.74 6.43 -15.54
N TYR A 136 -4.97 6.01 -14.32
CA TYR A 136 -3.92 5.82 -13.33
C TYR A 136 -4.14 4.58 -12.50
N ILE A 137 -3.07 3.83 -12.29
CA ILE A 137 -3.06 2.65 -11.42
C ILE A 137 -1.90 2.68 -10.43
N ARG A 138 -2.14 2.08 -9.27
CA ARG A 138 -1.09 1.67 -8.32
C ARG A 138 -1.37 0.24 -7.89
N VAL A 139 -0.32 -0.51 -7.62
CA VAL A 139 -0.43 -1.89 -7.15
C VAL A 139 0.47 -2.10 -5.95
N PHE A 140 -0.07 -2.72 -4.91
CA PHE A 140 0.62 -3.04 -3.68
C PHE A 140 0.52 -4.54 -3.40
N GLY A 141 1.54 -5.08 -2.76
CA GLY A 141 1.53 -6.44 -2.24
C GLY A 141 1.47 -6.45 -0.73
N LEU A 142 0.59 -7.26 -0.14
CA LEU A 142 0.51 -7.52 1.29
C LEU A 142 1.15 -8.87 1.61
N LYS A 143 2.04 -8.88 2.62
CA LYS A 143 2.79 -10.08 3.06
C LYS A 143 1.99 -11.00 3.96
#